data_cf3653a4f7e9527d74b647c6991dc99d
#
_entry.id   cf3653a4f7e9527d74b647c6991dc99d
#
_cell.length_a   1.000
_cell.length_b   1.000
_cell.length_c   1.000
_cell.angle_alpha   90.00
_cell.angle_beta   90.00
_cell.angle_gamma   90.00
#
_symmetry.space_group_name_H-M   'P 1'
#
loop_
_entity.id
_entity.type
_entity.pdbx_description
1 polymer ?
#
loop_
_entity_poly.entity_id
_entity_poly.type
_entity_poly.pdbx_seq_one_letter_code
_entity_poly.pdbx_strand_id
1 'polypeptide(L)'
;MISGTLFCTVLCFGIARGWAATPSEKVVIDENGTVHVPAHEVPVSNLLSPAAKAYLAEHLKQVQDPKMIVQTNGIPPLLSPYLARQRELFAVNKEDTIIAGVHAYVYTPKEGVAAGNRKRVLLDLHGGGFSGCWPACAELESMPIAALGLIRVISLDYREGPTYRFPAASEDVAAVYRELLKTYRARDIGIYGCSAGGMLTGMAVAWFQQHSLPAPGAVAVLCAGMTLAPGGFGGDAAYTTAAIGEGRAPPTVPRDGEDADKHASATPLAYLAGTLASDPLVAPASSPAVLARFPPTLIVTGTRAFELSSAVYTHTQLVKQGIDAELHVWEGMFHGFFYNPDVPESRECYDVILNFFDRHLGRHARS
;
A
#
# COMPACT_ATOMS: atom_id res chain seq x y z
N MET A 1 -0.95 37.35 -54.68
CA MET A 1 -0.41 36.71 -53.50
C MET A 1 -1.34 37.07 -52.34
N ILE A 2 -2.27 36.21 -52.03
CA ILE A 2 -3.29 36.43 -50.98
C ILE A 2 -3.00 35.40 -49.90
N SER A 3 -2.56 35.88 -48.73
CA SER A 3 -2.31 35.07 -47.55
C SER A 3 -3.66 34.87 -46.79
N GLY A 4 -4.12 33.64 -46.75
CA GLY A 4 -5.30 33.24 -45.99
C GLY A 4 -4.94 32.69 -44.65
N THR A 5 -5.25 33.44 -43.59
CA THR A 5 -5.14 33.01 -42.19
C THR A 5 -6.39 32.23 -41.79
N LEU A 6 -6.23 30.94 -41.52
CA LEU A 6 -7.30 30.07 -41.07
C LEU A 6 -7.48 30.24 -39.55
N PHE A 7 -8.55 30.86 -39.12
CA PHE A 7 -8.99 30.93 -37.74
C PHE A 7 -9.75 29.64 -37.40
N CYS A 8 -9.18 28.80 -36.48
CA CYS A 8 -9.86 27.66 -35.94
C CYS A 8 -10.68 28.10 -34.71
N THR A 9 -11.99 28.23 -34.91
CA THR A 9 -12.94 28.60 -33.84
C THR A 9 -13.34 27.34 -33.10
N VAL A 10 -12.82 27.13 -31.89
CA VAL A 10 -13.28 26.08 -30.99
C VAL A 10 -14.59 26.52 -30.34
N LEU A 11 -15.70 25.92 -30.75
CA LEU A 11 -17.01 26.10 -30.09
C LEU A 11 -17.02 25.31 -28.77
N CYS A 12 -16.84 26.00 -27.65
CA CYS A 12 -17.17 25.49 -26.33
C CYS A 12 -18.67 25.61 -26.07
N PHE A 13 -19.42 24.52 -26.20
CA PHE A 13 -20.80 24.48 -25.72
C PHE A 13 -20.77 24.34 -24.18
N GLY A 14 -20.88 25.48 -23.50
CA GLY A 14 -21.11 25.54 -22.06
C GLY A 14 -22.58 25.28 -21.74
N ILE A 15 -22.91 24.09 -21.20
CA ILE A 15 -24.19 23.92 -20.51
C ILE A 15 -23.98 24.40 -19.07
N ALA A 16 -24.22 25.68 -18.86
CA ALA A 16 -24.32 26.26 -17.53
C ALA A 16 -25.68 25.86 -16.91
N ARG A 17 -25.70 24.74 -16.17
CA ARG A 17 -26.70 24.53 -15.14
C ARG A 17 -26.28 25.36 -13.94
N GLY A 18 -27.06 26.36 -13.61
CA GLY A 18 -26.82 27.29 -12.51
C GLY A 18 -26.79 26.52 -11.18
N TRP A 19 -25.60 26.41 -10.63
CA TRP A 19 -25.40 26.11 -9.23
C TRP A 19 -25.56 27.41 -8.47
N ALA A 20 -26.57 27.48 -7.60
CA ALA A 20 -26.65 28.56 -6.61
C ALA A 20 -25.47 28.34 -5.65
N ALA A 21 -24.35 28.97 -5.92
CA ALA A 21 -23.22 29.01 -5.02
C ALA A 21 -23.66 29.79 -3.77
N THR A 22 -23.74 29.10 -2.63
CA THR A 22 -23.59 29.75 -1.33
C THR A 22 -22.30 30.59 -1.36
N PRO A 23 -22.24 31.75 -0.67
CA PRO A 23 -21.03 32.56 -0.67
C PRO A 23 -19.87 31.70 -0.24
N SER A 24 -18.99 31.35 -1.17
CA SER A 24 -17.79 30.57 -0.85
C SER A 24 -16.92 31.43 0.05
N GLU A 25 -16.63 30.97 1.26
CA GLU A 25 -15.51 31.53 2.00
C GLU A 25 -14.31 31.53 1.06
N LYS A 26 -13.57 32.64 1.03
CA LYS A 26 -12.42 32.77 0.14
C LYS A 26 -11.34 31.82 0.59
N VAL A 27 -10.65 31.18 -0.35
CA VAL A 27 -9.40 30.49 -0.06
C VAL A 27 -8.43 31.51 0.57
N VAL A 28 -7.90 31.19 1.73
CA VAL A 28 -6.90 32.01 2.43
C VAL A 28 -5.58 31.24 2.37
N ILE A 29 -4.50 31.94 2.05
CA ILE A 29 -3.15 31.39 1.95
C ILE A 29 -2.27 32.16 2.94
N ASP A 30 -1.63 31.46 3.84
CA ASP A 30 -0.70 32.01 4.80
C ASP A 30 0.66 32.30 4.15
N GLU A 31 1.49 33.11 4.79
CA GLU A 31 2.83 33.47 4.28
C GLU A 31 3.74 32.25 4.07
N ASN A 32 3.57 31.19 4.86
CA ASN A 32 4.31 29.92 4.75
C ASN A 32 3.73 28.97 3.68
N GLY A 33 2.68 29.36 2.94
CA GLY A 33 2.03 28.56 1.92
C GLY A 33 0.94 27.62 2.43
N THR A 34 0.57 27.66 3.72
CA THR A 34 -0.59 26.91 4.23
C THR A 34 -1.88 27.44 3.60
N VAL A 35 -2.70 26.55 3.08
CA VAL A 35 -3.96 26.86 2.40
C VAL A 35 -5.14 26.46 3.29
N HIS A 36 -5.97 27.43 3.66
CA HIS A 36 -7.25 27.21 4.32
C HIS A 36 -8.33 26.99 3.26
N VAL A 37 -8.68 25.72 3.06
CA VAL A 37 -9.66 25.31 2.04
C VAL A 37 -11.07 25.44 2.62
N PRO A 38 -11.97 26.21 2.00
CA PRO A 38 -13.37 26.27 2.42
C PRO A 38 -14.06 24.92 2.26
N ALA A 39 -15.15 24.74 3.00
CA ALA A 39 -15.99 23.55 2.83
C ALA A 39 -16.50 23.46 1.38
N HIS A 40 -16.31 22.31 0.75
CA HIS A 40 -16.75 22.04 -0.63
C HIS A 40 -17.18 20.59 -0.77
N GLU A 41 -17.97 20.31 -1.80
CA GLU A 41 -18.38 18.94 -2.15
C GLU A 41 -17.34 18.30 -3.08
N VAL A 42 -17.00 17.04 -2.80
CA VAL A 42 -16.14 16.24 -3.66
C VAL A 42 -16.97 15.09 -4.26
N PRO A 43 -17.41 15.19 -5.52
CA PRO A 43 -18.19 14.15 -6.14
C PRO A 43 -17.35 12.89 -6.39
N VAL A 44 -18.04 11.75 -6.58
CA VAL A 44 -17.39 10.52 -7.03
C VAL A 44 -16.88 10.70 -8.45
N SER A 45 -15.65 10.28 -8.71
CA SER A 45 -15.00 10.39 -10.02
C SER A 45 -15.81 9.70 -11.14
N ASN A 46 -15.92 10.36 -12.30
CA ASN A 46 -16.57 9.79 -13.47
C ASN A 46 -15.72 8.73 -14.19
N LEU A 47 -14.44 8.64 -13.85
CA LEU A 47 -13.49 7.70 -14.45
C LEU A 47 -13.56 6.29 -13.82
N LEU A 48 -14.25 6.16 -12.67
CA LEU A 48 -14.47 4.86 -12.02
C LEU A 48 -15.50 4.01 -12.77
N SER A 49 -15.31 2.69 -12.72
CA SER A 49 -16.35 1.74 -13.13
C SER A 49 -17.62 1.90 -12.27
N PRO A 50 -18.80 1.48 -12.73
CA PRO A 50 -20.01 1.49 -11.92
C PRO A 50 -19.86 0.70 -10.61
N ALA A 51 -19.14 -0.43 -10.64
CA ALA A 51 -18.85 -1.24 -9.47
C ALA A 51 -17.95 -0.51 -8.47
N ALA A 52 -16.89 0.16 -8.94
CA ALA A 52 -16.00 0.94 -8.08
C ALA A 52 -16.70 2.15 -7.45
N LYS A 53 -17.60 2.82 -8.18
CA LYS A 53 -18.44 3.91 -7.63
C LYS A 53 -19.31 3.42 -6.47
N ALA A 54 -19.96 2.27 -6.64
CA ALA A 54 -20.80 1.67 -5.61
C ALA A 54 -19.94 1.23 -4.41
N TYR A 55 -18.79 0.63 -4.68
CA TYR A 55 -17.85 0.19 -3.65
C TYR A 55 -17.31 1.34 -2.81
N LEU A 56 -16.85 2.42 -3.45
CA LEU A 56 -16.39 3.63 -2.74
C LEU A 56 -17.51 4.23 -1.89
N ALA A 57 -18.73 4.37 -2.43
CA ALA A 57 -19.86 4.93 -1.71
C ALA A 57 -20.24 4.11 -0.48
N GLU A 58 -20.19 2.78 -0.59
CA GLU A 58 -20.46 1.88 0.53
C GLU A 58 -19.33 1.91 1.56
N HIS A 59 -18.07 1.86 1.11
CA HIS A 59 -16.90 1.96 1.98
C HIS A 59 -16.96 3.22 2.85
N LEU A 60 -17.23 4.39 2.25
CA LEU A 60 -17.29 5.66 2.98
C LEU A 60 -18.39 5.69 4.04
N LYS A 61 -19.50 4.96 3.85
CA LYS A 61 -20.53 4.80 4.88
C LYS A 61 -20.07 3.88 6.01
N GLN A 62 -19.45 2.76 5.65
CA GLN A 62 -19.04 1.74 6.62
C GLN A 62 -17.91 2.23 7.54
N VAL A 63 -16.92 2.96 7.01
CA VAL A 63 -15.81 3.46 7.83
C VAL A 63 -16.21 4.55 8.82
N GLN A 64 -17.41 5.14 8.69
CA GLN A 64 -17.94 6.07 9.66
C GLN A 64 -18.59 5.37 10.88
N ASP A 65 -18.88 4.08 10.77
CA ASP A 65 -19.37 3.29 11.90
C ASP A 65 -18.18 2.58 12.59
N PRO A 66 -17.83 2.99 13.84
CA PRO A 66 -16.73 2.36 14.57
C PRO A 66 -16.89 0.84 14.74
N LYS A 67 -18.11 0.33 14.74
CA LYS A 67 -18.40 -1.11 14.86
C LYS A 67 -17.93 -1.90 13.63
N MET A 68 -17.84 -1.26 12.48
CA MET A 68 -17.36 -1.89 11.23
C MET A 68 -15.84 -2.04 11.19
N ILE A 69 -15.12 -1.24 11.98
CA ILE A 69 -13.66 -1.18 12.00
C ILE A 69 -13.08 -2.00 13.16
N VAL A 70 -13.81 -2.11 14.29
CA VAL A 70 -13.32 -2.85 15.46
C VAL A 70 -13.20 -4.33 15.12
N GLN A 71 -12.01 -4.87 15.32
CA GLN A 71 -11.73 -6.28 15.06
C GLN A 71 -12.44 -7.18 16.07
N THR A 72 -13.22 -8.11 15.56
CA THR A 72 -13.80 -9.21 16.34
C THR A 72 -13.19 -10.50 15.83
N ASN A 73 -12.49 -11.24 16.67
CA ASN A 73 -11.79 -12.47 16.28
C ASN A 73 -10.79 -12.28 15.11
N GLY A 74 -10.07 -11.15 15.09
CA GLY A 74 -9.09 -10.85 14.05
C GLY A 74 -9.66 -10.44 12.68
N ILE A 75 -11.00 -10.25 12.60
CA ILE A 75 -11.66 -9.88 11.34
C ILE A 75 -12.43 -8.57 11.55
N PRO A 76 -11.99 -7.45 10.94
CA PRO A 76 -12.81 -6.25 10.88
C PRO A 76 -14.12 -6.55 10.13
N PRO A 77 -15.31 -6.22 10.69
CA PRO A 77 -16.58 -6.56 10.06
C PRO A 77 -16.73 -6.06 8.63
N LEU A 78 -16.17 -4.88 8.32
CA LEU A 78 -16.18 -4.33 6.96
C LEU A 78 -15.45 -5.22 5.94
N LEU A 79 -14.48 -6.03 6.36
CA LEU A 79 -13.71 -6.92 5.48
C LEU A 79 -14.36 -8.31 5.31
N SER A 80 -15.26 -8.69 6.21
CA SER A 80 -15.87 -10.02 6.22
C SER A 80 -16.55 -10.41 4.91
N PRO A 81 -17.33 -9.53 4.24
CA PRO A 81 -17.96 -9.88 2.96
C PRO A 81 -16.93 -10.16 1.86
N TYR A 82 -15.85 -9.37 1.80
CA TYR A 82 -14.80 -9.53 0.79
C TYR A 82 -13.99 -10.79 1.03
N LEU A 83 -13.70 -11.11 2.29
CA LEU A 83 -13.04 -12.36 2.67
C LEU A 83 -13.88 -13.59 2.28
N ALA A 84 -15.17 -13.58 2.58
CA ALA A 84 -16.09 -14.63 2.18
C ALA A 84 -16.11 -14.80 0.65
N ARG A 85 -16.20 -13.69 -0.08
CA ARG A 85 -16.23 -13.69 -1.54
C ARG A 85 -14.92 -14.17 -2.16
N GLN A 86 -13.78 -13.78 -1.62
CA GLN A 86 -12.48 -14.27 -2.08
C GLN A 86 -12.32 -15.78 -1.87
N ARG A 87 -12.80 -16.32 -0.73
CA ARG A 87 -12.79 -17.78 -0.45
C ARG A 87 -13.62 -18.57 -1.45
N GLU A 88 -14.70 -17.99 -2.00
CA GLU A 88 -15.49 -18.60 -3.07
C GLU A 88 -14.76 -18.58 -4.41
N LEU A 89 -14.07 -17.48 -4.73
CA LEU A 89 -13.50 -17.23 -6.05
C LEU A 89 -12.10 -17.82 -6.23
N PHE A 90 -11.28 -17.81 -5.16
CA PHE A 90 -9.86 -18.15 -5.24
C PHE A 90 -9.58 -19.50 -4.58
N ALA A 91 -9.45 -20.53 -5.41
CA ALA A 91 -9.26 -21.89 -4.94
C ALA A 91 -7.79 -22.14 -4.53
N VAL A 92 -7.53 -22.11 -3.24
CA VAL A 92 -6.20 -22.40 -2.65
C VAL A 92 -6.30 -23.49 -1.59
N ASN A 93 -5.19 -24.20 -1.36
CA ASN A 93 -4.94 -24.98 -0.16
C ASN A 93 -4.19 -24.09 0.82
N LYS A 94 -4.69 -23.99 2.05
CA LYS A 94 -4.05 -23.24 3.14
C LYS A 94 -3.47 -24.22 4.14
N GLU A 95 -2.18 -24.12 4.40
CA GLU A 95 -1.46 -24.89 5.42
C GLU A 95 -1.06 -23.96 6.56
N ASP A 96 -1.38 -24.35 7.78
CA ASP A 96 -0.98 -23.67 9.01
C ASP A 96 0.34 -24.28 9.48
N THR A 97 1.37 -23.45 9.69
CA THR A 97 2.72 -23.93 9.96
C THR A 97 3.55 -22.93 10.78
N ILE A 98 4.74 -23.36 11.18
CA ILE A 98 5.75 -22.51 11.82
C ILE A 98 7.03 -22.59 10.98
N ILE A 99 7.53 -21.42 10.55
CA ILE A 99 8.75 -21.29 9.77
C ILE A 99 9.76 -20.46 10.58
N ALA A 100 10.90 -21.05 10.92
CA ALA A 100 11.93 -20.39 11.72
C ALA A 100 11.43 -19.78 13.05
N GLY A 101 10.41 -20.39 13.67
CA GLY A 101 9.80 -19.92 14.91
C GLY A 101 8.68 -18.89 14.71
N VAL A 102 8.38 -18.49 13.50
CA VAL A 102 7.30 -17.56 13.16
C VAL A 102 6.10 -18.35 12.63
N HIS A 103 4.92 -18.08 13.18
CA HIS A 103 3.67 -18.66 12.70
C HIS A 103 3.37 -18.13 11.29
N ALA A 104 2.90 -18.98 10.40
CA ALA A 104 2.67 -18.63 9.00
C ALA A 104 1.57 -19.46 8.36
N TYR A 105 0.89 -18.89 7.38
CA TYR A 105 0.04 -19.62 6.45
C TYR A 105 0.72 -19.76 5.09
N VAL A 106 0.71 -20.98 4.55
CA VAL A 106 1.19 -21.26 3.20
C VAL A 106 0.00 -21.48 2.28
N TYR A 107 -0.14 -20.62 1.29
CA TYR A 107 -1.21 -20.72 0.27
C TYR A 107 -0.62 -21.35 -0.98
N THR A 108 -1.21 -22.46 -1.41
CA THR A 108 -0.85 -23.16 -2.65
C THR A 108 -2.09 -23.24 -3.53
N PRO A 109 -2.02 -22.84 -4.82
CA PRO A 109 -3.18 -22.94 -5.72
C PRO A 109 -3.67 -24.38 -5.80
N LYS A 110 -4.99 -24.61 -5.77
CA LYS A 110 -5.56 -25.97 -5.89
C LYS A 110 -5.23 -26.63 -7.24
N GLU A 111 -5.07 -25.83 -8.29
CA GLU A 111 -4.63 -26.29 -9.60
C GLU A 111 -3.14 -26.70 -9.65
N GLY A 112 -2.43 -26.44 -8.57
CA GLY A 112 -1.00 -26.65 -8.47
C GLY A 112 -0.17 -25.44 -8.89
N VAL A 113 1.08 -25.44 -8.47
CA VAL A 113 2.04 -24.37 -8.81
C VAL A 113 2.47 -24.53 -10.28
N ALA A 114 2.36 -23.48 -11.06
CA ALA A 114 2.78 -23.46 -12.46
C ALA A 114 4.26 -23.85 -12.62
N ALA A 115 4.61 -24.50 -13.73
CA ALA A 115 5.99 -24.99 -13.95
C ALA A 115 7.04 -23.87 -13.80
N GLY A 116 6.76 -22.68 -14.29
CA GLY A 116 7.63 -21.50 -14.17
C GLY A 116 7.80 -21.01 -12.74
N ASN A 117 6.85 -21.31 -11.85
CA ASN A 117 6.81 -20.84 -10.46
C ASN A 117 7.31 -21.88 -9.44
N ARG A 118 7.68 -23.11 -9.86
CA ARG A 118 8.12 -24.15 -8.92
C ARG A 118 9.35 -23.77 -8.09
N LYS A 119 10.19 -22.88 -8.61
CA LYS A 119 11.39 -22.37 -7.94
C LYS A 119 11.22 -20.95 -7.40
N ARG A 120 10.00 -20.41 -7.45
CA ARG A 120 9.65 -19.06 -6.98
C ARG A 120 8.74 -19.15 -5.78
N VAL A 121 8.79 -18.16 -4.91
CA VAL A 121 7.90 -18.02 -3.77
C VAL A 121 7.66 -16.54 -3.51
N LEU A 122 6.46 -16.20 -3.08
CA LEU A 122 6.13 -14.87 -2.58
C LEU A 122 5.95 -14.92 -1.07
N LEU A 123 6.48 -13.92 -0.40
CA LEU A 123 6.31 -13.68 1.02
C LEU A 123 5.37 -12.49 1.17
N ASP A 124 4.23 -12.71 1.80
CA ASP A 124 3.23 -11.71 2.12
C ASP A 124 3.39 -11.23 3.56
N LEU A 125 3.39 -9.91 3.73
CA LEU A 125 3.42 -9.23 4.99
C LEU A 125 2.09 -8.47 5.13
N HIS A 126 1.15 -9.04 5.88
CA HIS A 126 -0.23 -8.55 5.93
C HIS A 126 -0.36 -7.12 6.49
N GLY A 127 -1.44 -6.44 6.10
CA GLY A 127 -1.83 -5.15 6.66
C GLY A 127 -2.40 -5.26 8.07
N GLY A 128 -2.86 -4.12 8.62
CA GLY A 128 -3.50 -4.08 9.94
C GLY A 128 -2.88 -3.09 10.93
N GLY A 129 -2.12 -2.11 10.45
CA GLY A 129 -1.58 -1.04 11.29
C GLY A 129 -0.56 -1.52 12.33
N PHE A 130 0.10 -2.64 12.11
CA PHE A 130 0.97 -3.32 13.09
C PHE A 130 0.26 -3.62 14.41
N SER A 131 -1.03 -3.87 14.39
CA SER A 131 -1.81 -4.07 15.63
C SER A 131 -2.92 -5.09 15.51
N GLY A 132 -2.95 -5.88 14.43
CA GLY A 132 -3.95 -6.92 14.20
C GLY A 132 -4.26 -7.16 12.73
N CYS A 133 -5.48 -7.65 12.46
CA CYS A 133 -6.00 -8.12 11.17
C CYS A 133 -5.56 -9.54 10.77
N TRP A 134 -4.64 -10.18 11.49
CA TRP A 134 -4.41 -11.61 11.31
C TRP A 134 -5.61 -12.44 11.78
N PRO A 135 -6.08 -13.47 11.06
CA PRO A 135 -5.58 -13.91 9.75
C PRO A 135 -6.28 -13.26 8.55
N ALA A 136 -7.23 -12.35 8.75
CA ALA A 136 -8.11 -11.86 7.70
C ALA A 136 -7.34 -11.12 6.57
N CYS A 137 -6.45 -10.19 6.94
CA CYS A 137 -5.66 -9.46 5.96
C CYS A 137 -4.69 -10.40 5.22
N ALA A 138 -4.07 -11.34 5.93
CA ALA A 138 -3.23 -12.36 5.32
C ALA A 138 -3.96 -13.17 4.24
N GLU A 139 -5.21 -13.58 4.48
CA GLU A 139 -6.02 -14.28 3.50
C GLU A 139 -6.41 -13.38 2.32
N LEU A 140 -6.87 -12.15 2.59
CA LEU A 140 -7.27 -11.18 1.57
C LEU A 140 -6.13 -10.80 0.62
N GLU A 141 -4.91 -10.75 1.13
CA GLU A 141 -3.73 -10.37 0.37
C GLU A 141 -3.09 -11.58 -0.36
N SER A 142 -3.20 -12.77 0.21
CA SER A 142 -2.52 -13.97 -0.32
C SER A 142 -3.37 -14.79 -1.30
N MET A 143 -4.68 -14.98 -1.03
CA MET A 143 -5.50 -15.89 -1.83
C MET A 143 -5.58 -15.51 -3.31
N PRO A 144 -5.90 -14.24 -3.68
CA PRO A 144 -5.98 -13.87 -5.09
C PRO A 144 -4.63 -14.02 -5.80
N ILE A 145 -3.54 -13.64 -5.14
CA ILE A 145 -2.19 -13.70 -5.72
C ILE A 145 -1.74 -15.16 -5.90
N ALA A 146 -2.00 -16.01 -4.93
CA ALA A 146 -1.66 -17.43 -5.05
C ALA A 146 -2.46 -18.13 -6.16
N ALA A 147 -3.79 -17.93 -6.18
CA ALA A 147 -4.68 -18.60 -7.13
C ALA A 147 -4.47 -18.12 -8.56
N LEU A 148 -4.48 -16.81 -8.80
CA LEU A 148 -4.35 -16.23 -10.14
C LEU A 148 -2.93 -16.37 -10.69
N GLY A 149 -1.92 -16.19 -9.82
CA GLY A 149 -0.52 -16.29 -10.21
C GLY A 149 -0.01 -17.73 -10.31
N LEU A 150 -0.81 -18.72 -9.89
CA LEU A 150 -0.37 -20.12 -9.79
C LEU A 150 1.02 -20.24 -9.12
N ILE A 151 1.20 -19.49 -8.03
CA ILE A 151 2.44 -19.37 -7.27
C ILE A 151 2.19 -19.64 -5.79
N ARG A 152 3.18 -20.16 -5.08
CA ARG A 152 3.12 -20.30 -3.62
C ARG A 152 3.27 -18.94 -2.95
N VAL A 153 2.39 -18.64 -2.00
CA VAL A 153 2.46 -17.45 -1.15
C VAL A 153 2.56 -17.90 0.30
N ILE A 154 3.47 -17.31 1.06
CA ILE A 154 3.65 -17.52 2.50
C ILE A 154 3.32 -16.20 3.19
N SER A 155 2.30 -16.18 4.04
CA SER A 155 1.96 -15.00 4.85
C SER A 155 2.37 -15.22 6.30
N LEU A 156 2.96 -14.19 6.91
CA LEU A 156 3.55 -14.25 8.25
C LEU A 156 2.65 -13.60 9.29
N ASP A 157 2.45 -14.31 10.41
CA ASP A 157 1.91 -13.75 11.66
C ASP A 157 3.06 -13.13 12.45
N TYR A 158 3.55 -12.00 11.95
CA TYR A 158 4.70 -11.32 12.52
C TYR A 158 4.35 -10.61 13.83
N ARG A 159 5.32 -10.39 14.70
CA ARG A 159 5.13 -9.72 16.00
C ARG A 159 4.73 -8.27 15.85
N GLU A 160 3.56 -7.92 16.41
CA GLU A 160 2.91 -6.62 16.28
C GLU A 160 2.80 -5.87 17.61
N GLY A 161 2.51 -4.58 17.51
CA GLY A 161 2.14 -3.74 18.65
C GLY A 161 0.72 -4.05 19.19
N PRO A 162 0.40 -3.62 20.40
CA PRO A 162 1.26 -2.91 21.34
C PRO A 162 2.23 -3.83 22.12
N THR A 163 2.07 -5.15 21.98
CA THR A 163 2.88 -6.15 22.74
C THR A 163 4.35 -6.09 22.33
N TYR A 164 4.59 -5.97 21.03
CA TYR A 164 5.94 -5.86 20.49
C TYR A 164 6.16 -4.48 19.86
N ARG A 165 7.41 -4.13 19.68
CA ARG A 165 7.85 -2.88 19.05
C ARG A 165 8.89 -3.17 17.99
N PHE A 166 9.11 -2.20 17.11
CA PHE A 166 10.26 -2.24 16.21
C PHE A 166 11.54 -2.60 17.01
N PRO A 167 12.38 -3.53 16.52
CA PRO A 167 12.38 -4.12 15.17
C PRO A 167 11.76 -5.54 15.07
N ALA A 168 10.93 -5.97 16.02
CA ALA A 168 10.47 -7.36 16.17
C ALA A 168 9.92 -7.98 14.85
N ALA A 169 9.06 -7.27 14.11
CA ALA A 169 8.53 -7.76 12.84
C ALA A 169 9.63 -7.90 11.76
N SER A 170 10.58 -6.96 11.70
CA SER A 170 11.72 -7.06 10.76
C SER A 170 12.62 -8.25 11.07
N GLU A 171 12.79 -8.59 12.36
CA GLU A 171 13.51 -9.80 12.80
C GLU A 171 12.79 -11.07 12.36
N ASP A 172 11.45 -11.13 12.52
CA ASP A 172 10.62 -12.26 12.12
C ASP A 172 10.70 -12.49 10.60
N VAL A 173 10.54 -11.41 9.81
CA VAL A 173 10.69 -11.49 8.35
C VAL A 173 12.09 -11.98 7.98
N ALA A 174 13.14 -11.48 8.63
CA ALA A 174 14.52 -11.91 8.37
C ALA A 174 14.77 -13.36 8.78
N ALA A 175 14.14 -13.86 9.84
CA ALA A 175 14.25 -15.26 10.26
C ALA A 175 13.65 -16.19 9.21
N VAL A 176 12.43 -15.90 8.76
CA VAL A 176 11.76 -16.66 7.70
C VAL A 176 12.52 -16.55 6.37
N TYR A 177 12.98 -15.37 6.01
CA TYR A 177 13.74 -15.15 4.77
C TYR A 177 15.03 -15.99 4.74
N ARG A 178 15.78 -16.06 5.85
CA ARG A 178 16.97 -16.96 5.98
C ARG A 178 16.59 -18.42 5.78
N GLU A 179 15.45 -18.87 6.30
CA GLU A 179 14.98 -20.24 6.10
C GLU A 179 14.66 -20.52 4.64
N LEU A 180 13.96 -19.57 3.98
CA LEU A 180 13.64 -19.67 2.55
C LEU A 180 14.89 -19.71 1.67
N LEU A 181 15.96 -19.00 2.04
CA LEU A 181 17.23 -19.01 1.29
C LEU A 181 17.92 -20.39 1.27
N LYS A 182 17.56 -21.33 2.14
CA LYS A 182 18.05 -22.71 2.07
C LYS A 182 17.43 -23.49 0.90
N THR A 183 16.26 -23.07 0.41
CA THR A 183 15.51 -23.75 -0.64
C THR A 183 15.42 -22.92 -1.92
N TYR A 184 15.28 -21.60 -1.80
CA TYR A 184 15.11 -20.67 -2.92
C TYR A 184 16.33 -19.77 -3.04
N ARG A 185 16.69 -19.40 -4.26
CA ARG A 185 17.67 -18.32 -4.48
C ARG A 185 17.01 -16.99 -4.16
N ALA A 186 17.75 -16.03 -3.64
CA ALA A 186 17.22 -14.69 -3.30
C ALA A 186 16.44 -14.07 -4.47
N ARG A 187 16.94 -14.17 -5.69
CA ARG A 187 16.28 -13.67 -6.91
C ARG A 187 14.96 -14.35 -7.29
N ASP A 188 14.66 -15.48 -6.66
CA ASP A 188 13.43 -16.24 -6.87
C ASP A 188 12.40 -15.99 -5.76
N ILE A 189 12.72 -15.15 -4.77
CA ILE A 189 11.86 -14.75 -3.67
C ILE A 189 11.35 -13.33 -3.94
N GLY A 190 10.03 -13.15 -3.98
CA GLY A 190 9.38 -11.83 -3.95
C GLY A 190 8.83 -11.55 -2.56
N ILE A 191 8.82 -10.29 -2.15
CA ILE A 191 8.18 -9.86 -0.89
C ILE A 191 7.19 -8.76 -1.21
N TYR A 192 6.00 -8.84 -0.64
CA TYR A 192 5.00 -7.78 -0.76
C TYR A 192 4.18 -7.65 0.52
N GLY A 193 3.44 -6.59 0.61
CA GLY A 193 2.46 -6.40 1.69
C GLY A 193 1.66 -5.13 1.48
N CYS A 194 0.52 -5.06 2.16
CA CYS A 194 -0.38 -3.92 2.11
C CYS A 194 -0.30 -3.10 3.41
N SER A 195 -0.43 -1.78 3.33
CA SER A 195 -0.53 -0.91 4.51
C SER A 195 0.69 -1.05 5.43
N ALA A 196 0.49 -1.46 6.68
CA ALA A 196 1.59 -1.79 7.61
C ALA A 196 2.55 -2.83 7.01
N GLY A 197 2.02 -3.85 6.30
CA GLY A 197 2.82 -4.84 5.59
C GLY A 197 3.62 -4.26 4.44
N GLY A 198 3.08 -3.26 3.73
CA GLY A 198 3.80 -2.50 2.71
C GLY A 198 4.96 -1.70 3.30
N MET A 199 4.75 -1.03 4.45
CA MET A 199 5.83 -0.40 5.21
C MET A 199 6.87 -1.44 5.65
N LEU A 200 6.43 -2.55 6.22
CA LEU A 200 7.30 -3.63 6.69
C LEU A 200 8.12 -4.24 5.53
N THR A 201 7.57 -4.30 4.32
CA THR A 201 8.30 -4.73 3.12
C THR A 201 9.53 -3.85 2.88
N GLY A 202 9.39 -2.53 2.94
CA GLY A 202 10.52 -1.61 2.85
C GLY A 202 11.49 -1.73 4.02
N MET A 203 10.96 -1.81 5.25
CA MET A 203 11.75 -1.97 6.49
C MET A 203 12.55 -3.29 6.47
N ALA A 204 11.96 -4.38 5.97
CA ALA A 204 12.63 -5.67 5.85
C ALA A 204 13.82 -5.62 4.88
N VAL A 205 13.69 -4.95 3.73
CA VAL A 205 14.82 -4.76 2.80
C VAL A 205 15.95 -3.97 3.45
N ALA A 206 15.64 -2.87 4.16
CA ALA A 206 16.64 -2.10 4.89
C ALA A 206 17.31 -2.95 5.99
N TRP A 207 16.52 -3.75 6.72
CA TRP A 207 17.01 -4.68 7.73
C TRP A 207 17.92 -5.76 7.14
N PHE A 208 17.57 -6.31 5.96
CA PHE A 208 18.42 -7.28 5.26
C PHE A 208 19.78 -6.69 4.90
N GLN A 209 19.79 -5.46 4.40
CA GLN A 209 21.03 -4.75 4.07
C GLN A 209 21.93 -4.56 5.28
N GLN A 210 21.37 -4.20 6.43
CA GLN A 210 22.13 -4.03 7.68
C GLN A 210 22.71 -5.36 8.19
N HIS A 211 22.01 -6.47 7.95
CA HIS A 211 22.39 -7.81 8.43
C HIS A 211 23.03 -8.67 7.33
N SER A 212 23.52 -8.06 6.25
CA SER A 212 24.21 -8.73 5.14
C SER A 212 23.45 -9.91 4.52
N LEU A 213 22.11 -9.85 4.52
CA LEU A 213 21.28 -10.77 3.76
C LEU A 213 21.18 -10.28 2.30
N PRO A 214 21.15 -11.20 1.32
CA PRO A 214 20.96 -10.84 -0.07
C PRO A 214 19.59 -10.21 -0.28
N ALA A 215 19.48 -9.25 -1.20
CA ALA A 215 18.19 -8.67 -1.57
C ALA A 215 17.29 -9.71 -2.25
N PRO A 216 15.95 -9.67 -2.04
CA PRO A 216 15.00 -10.47 -2.80
C PRO A 216 14.99 -10.08 -4.28
N GLY A 217 14.39 -10.92 -5.12
CA GLY A 217 14.31 -10.65 -6.56
C GLY A 217 13.50 -9.41 -6.93
N ALA A 218 12.46 -9.13 -6.16
CA ALA A 218 11.59 -7.95 -6.32
C ALA A 218 10.76 -7.74 -5.06
N VAL A 219 10.25 -6.52 -4.86
CA VAL A 219 9.31 -6.20 -3.78
C VAL A 219 8.12 -5.37 -4.26
N ALA A 220 6.96 -5.52 -3.59
CA ALA A 220 5.81 -4.68 -3.85
C ALA A 220 5.29 -4.04 -2.56
N VAL A 221 5.17 -2.72 -2.57
CA VAL A 221 4.66 -1.87 -1.48
C VAL A 221 3.24 -1.44 -1.86
N LEU A 222 2.25 -2.10 -1.27
CA LEU A 222 0.85 -1.88 -1.62
C LEU A 222 0.19 -0.98 -0.57
N CYS A 223 -0.52 0.04 -1.00
CA CYS A 223 -1.21 1.00 -0.15
C CYS A 223 -0.32 1.53 1.00
N ALA A 224 0.92 1.85 0.65
CA ALA A 224 1.92 2.35 1.58
C ALA A 224 3.01 3.13 0.85
N GLY A 225 3.93 3.66 1.62
CA GLY A 225 5.21 4.18 1.17
C GLY A 225 6.29 3.85 2.21
N MET A 226 7.51 4.28 1.96
CA MET A 226 8.67 4.01 2.81
C MET A 226 9.12 5.28 3.56
N THR A 227 8.17 6.17 3.86
CA THR A 227 8.37 7.36 4.69
C THR A 227 7.56 7.25 5.97
N LEU A 228 8.03 7.89 7.03
CA LEU A 228 7.26 8.14 8.24
C LEU A 228 7.10 9.65 8.41
N ALA A 229 5.87 10.13 8.60
CA ALA A 229 5.59 11.54 8.83
C ALA A 229 4.25 11.70 9.57
N PRO A 230 3.83 12.91 9.95
CA PRO A 230 2.55 13.14 10.61
C PRO A 230 1.40 12.41 9.90
N GLY A 231 0.58 11.69 10.67
CA GLY A 231 -0.47 10.83 10.13
C GLY A 231 -0.03 9.43 9.70
N GLY A 232 1.25 9.07 9.92
CA GLY A 232 1.82 7.76 9.59
C GLY A 232 2.46 7.70 8.20
N PHE A 233 1.89 8.38 7.21
CA PHE A 233 2.39 8.38 5.83
C PHE A 233 2.79 9.78 5.32
N GLY A 234 2.27 10.85 5.94
CA GLY A 234 2.61 12.25 5.68
C GLY A 234 2.29 12.78 4.29
N GLY A 235 2.56 14.07 4.11
CA GLY A 235 2.37 14.79 2.86
C GLY A 235 0.91 15.23 2.62
N ASP A 236 0.67 15.92 1.52
CA ASP A 236 -0.61 16.57 1.21
C ASP A 236 -1.78 15.60 1.17
N ALA A 237 -1.58 14.37 0.69
CA ALA A 237 -2.64 13.37 0.61
C ALA A 237 -3.23 13.03 1.98
N ALA A 238 -2.44 12.99 3.05
CA ALA A 238 -2.94 12.72 4.38
C ALA A 238 -3.93 13.79 4.86
N TYR A 239 -3.77 15.03 4.41
CA TYR A 239 -4.67 16.15 4.74
C TYR A 239 -5.85 16.27 3.78
N THR A 240 -5.67 15.98 2.52
CA THR A 240 -6.68 16.24 1.47
C THR A 240 -7.55 15.04 1.17
N THR A 241 -7.03 13.82 1.27
CA THR A 241 -7.76 12.60 0.86
C THR A 241 -8.36 11.81 2.01
N ALA A 242 -7.94 12.03 3.26
CA ALA A 242 -8.42 11.27 4.41
C ALA A 242 -9.96 11.29 4.55
N ALA A 243 -10.58 12.44 4.33
CA ALA A 243 -12.03 12.59 4.43
C ALA A 243 -12.79 11.90 3.27
N ILE A 244 -12.25 11.93 2.07
CA ILE A 244 -12.91 11.47 0.84
C ILE A 244 -12.57 10.01 0.47
N GLY A 245 -11.60 9.42 1.14
CA GLY A 245 -11.19 8.03 0.96
C GLY A 245 -11.45 7.14 2.18
N GLU A 246 -11.14 7.64 3.37
CA GLU A 246 -11.25 6.88 4.61
C GLU A 246 -12.34 7.38 5.57
N GLY A 247 -13.06 8.45 5.20
CA GLY A 247 -14.07 9.06 6.08
C GLY A 247 -13.50 9.61 7.41
N ARG A 248 -12.20 9.85 7.49
CA ARG A 248 -11.49 10.29 8.68
C ARG A 248 -11.24 11.79 8.66
N ALA A 249 -11.16 12.38 9.85
CA ALA A 249 -10.60 13.73 9.94
C ALA A 249 -9.13 13.72 9.49
N PRO A 250 -8.69 14.77 8.78
CA PRO A 250 -7.27 14.92 8.45
C PRO A 250 -6.43 15.01 9.73
N PRO A 251 -5.14 14.62 9.68
CA PRO A 251 -4.25 14.79 10.82
C PRO A 251 -4.12 16.27 11.19
N THR A 252 -3.77 16.54 12.43
CA THR A 252 -3.50 17.91 12.88
C THR A 252 -2.26 18.46 12.19
N VAL A 253 -2.34 19.70 11.70
CA VAL A 253 -1.19 20.39 11.12
C VAL A 253 -0.17 20.67 12.23
N PRO A 254 1.11 20.26 12.08
CA PRO A 254 2.16 20.62 13.00
C PRO A 254 2.31 22.15 13.10
N ARG A 255 2.54 22.67 14.30
CA ARG A 255 2.80 24.10 14.48
C ARG A 255 4.24 24.44 14.10
N ASP A 256 4.47 25.67 13.66
CA ASP A 256 5.81 26.16 13.36
C ASP A 256 6.75 25.93 14.57
N GLY A 257 7.90 25.31 14.33
CA GLY A 257 8.87 24.97 15.37
C GLY A 257 8.64 23.66 16.11
N GLU A 258 7.57 22.91 15.81
CA GLU A 258 7.41 21.56 16.31
C GLU A 258 8.28 20.59 15.52
N ASP A 259 9.01 19.77 16.26
CA ASP A 259 9.93 18.77 15.71
C ASP A 259 9.16 17.69 14.96
N ALA A 260 9.42 17.54 13.67
CA ALA A 260 8.78 16.51 12.82
C ALA A 260 9.01 15.10 13.38
N ASP A 261 10.14 14.83 14.02
CA ASP A 261 10.42 13.55 14.67
C ASP A 261 9.54 13.32 15.92
N LYS A 262 9.16 14.38 16.64
CA LYS A 262 8.21 14.27 17.75
C LYS A 262 6.79 13.97 17.26
N HIS A 263 6.40 14.53 16.11
CA HIS A 263 5.11 14.21 15.50
C HIS A 263 5.09 12.80 14.90
N ALA A 264 6.19 12.33 14.34
CA ALA A 264 6.33 10.95 13.88
C ALA A 264 6.28 9.95 15.05
N SER A 265 6.86 10.29 16.20
CA SER A 265 6.76 9.46 17.42
C SER A 265 5.36 9.45 18.05
N ALA A 266 4.50 10.41 17.68
CA ALA A 266 3.07 10.45 18.05
C ALA A 266 2.18 9.70 17.04
N THR A 267 2.76 8.89 16.14
CA THR A 267 1.98 8.06 15.21
C THR A 267 1.05 7.13 15.99
N PRO A 268 -0.18 6.90 15.51
CA PRO A 268 -1.09 5.92 16.09
C PRO A 268 -0.56 4.47 16.00
N LEU A 269 0.57 4.26 15.32
CA LEU A 269 1.22 2.96 15.17
C LEU A 269 2.06 2.66 16.42
N ALA A 270 1.42 2.07 17.42
CA ALA A 270 2.06 1.73 18.70
C ALA A 270 3.34 0.90 18.53
N TYR A 271 3.42 0.08 17.48
CA TYR A 271 4.59 -0.70 17.13
C TYR A 271 5.84 0.16 16.86
N LEU A 272 5.66 1.33 16.25
CA LEU A 272 6.74 2.27 15.90
C LEU A 272 7.00 3.34 16.98
N ALA A 273 6.33 3.28 18.11
CA ALA A 273 6.50 4.27 19.18
C ALA A 273 7.95 4.31 19.67
N GLY A 274 8.52 5.52 19.67
CA GLY A 274 9.91 5.76 20.08
C GLY A 274 10.94 5.63 18.96
N THR A 275 10.52 5.34 17.72
CA THR A 275 11.40 5.38 16.56
C THR A 275 11.48 6.79 15.98
N LEU A 276 12.49 7.07 15.17
CA LEU A 276 12.66 8.34 14.46
C LEU A 276 12.21 8.20 13.01
N ALA A 277 11.55 9.22 12.49
CA ALA A 277 11.17 9.28 11.08
C ALA A 277 12.39 9.35 10.13
N SER A 278 13.54 9.74 10.65
CA SER A 278 14.83 9.78 9.97
C SER A 278 15.59 8.45 10.01
N ASP A 279 15.13 7.46 10.81
CA ASP A 279 15.79 6.14 10.88
C ASP A 279 15.54 5.35 9.57
N PRO A 280 16.59 5.05 8.79
CA PRO A 280 16.44 4.32 7.52
C PRO A 280 15.89 2.90 7.66
N LEU A 281 15.93 2.31 8.85
CA LEU A 281 15.37 0.99 9.12
C LEU A 281 13.85 1.04 9.30
N VAL A 282 13.32 2.22 9.61
CA VAL A 282 11.88 2.47 9.79
C VAL A 282 11.31 3.17 8.56
N ALA A 283 12.04 4.14 8.03
CA ALA A 283 11.67 4.95 6.88
C ALA A 283 12.77 4.92 5.81
N PRO A 284 12.90 3.83 5.04
CA PRO A 284 13.99 3.66 4.08
C PRO A 284 14.14 4.79 3.07
N ALA A 285 13.05 5.46 2.70
CA ALA A 285 13.08 6.60 1.79
C ALA A 285 13.81 7.84 2.35
N SER A 286 14.15 7.84 3.63
CA SER A 286 15.00 8.88 4.26
C SER A 286 16.49 8.75 3.89
N SER A 287 16.93 7.60 3.33
CA SER A 287 18.35 7.31 3.06
C SER A 287 18.60 6.92 1.60
N PRO A 288 19.21 7.80 0.79
CA PRO A 288 19.63 7.47 -0.56
C PRO A 288 20.53 6.23 -0.63
N ALA A 289 21.44 6.05 0.36
CA ALA A 289 22.37 4.92 0.39
C ALA A 289 21.66 3.58 0.63
N VAL A 290 20.55 3.57 1.38
CA VAL A 290 19.71 2.39 1.56
C VAL A 290 18.91 2.12 0.30
N LEU A 291 18.27 3.15 -0.28
CA LEU A 291 17.48 3.01 -1.50
C LEU A 291 18.31 2.54 -2.71
N ALA A 292 19.55 3.01 -2.85
CA ALA A 292 20.44 2.59 -3.96
C ALA A 292 20.69 1.08 -4.03
N ARG A 293 20.32 0.32 -2.98
CA ARG A 293 20.49 -1.14 -2.92
C ARG A 293 19.15 -1.87 -2.87
N PHE A 294 18.05 -1.19 -3.19
CA PHE A 294 16.74 -1.83 -3.29
C PHE A 294 16.66 -2.72 -4.53
N PRO A 295 15.89 -3.81 -4.47
CA PRO A 295 15.53 -4.58 -5.66
C PRO A 295 14.51 -3.82 -6.49
N PRO A 296 14.14 -4.30 -7.70
CA PRO A 296 12.99 -3.82 -8.43
C PRO A 296 11.78 -3.69 -7.53
N THR A 297 11.10 -2.54 -7.56
CA THR A 297 10.06 -2.17 -6.58
C THR A 297 8.79 -1.71 -7.28
N LEU A 298 7.67 -2.39 -7.00
CA LEU A 298 6.34 -1.94 -7.36
C LEU A 298 5.72 -1.16 -6.20
N ILE A 299 5.03 -0.06 -6.51
CA ILE A 299 4.22 0.70 -5.56
C ILE A 299 2.81 0.82 -6.11
N VAL A 300 1.81 0.50 -5.29
CA VAL A 300 0.38 0.56 -5.63
C VAL A 300 -0.36 1.45 -4.64
N THR A 301 -1.19 2.37 -5.13
CA THR A 301 -2.05 3.23 -4.30
C THR A 301 -3.25 3.73 -5.12
N GLY A 302 -4.08 4.59 -4.53
CA GLY A 302 -5.21 5.24 -5.18
C GLY A 302 -5.22 6.75 -4.95
N THR A 303 -5.94 7.50 -5.79
CA THR A 303 -5.99 8.97 -5.67
C THR A 303 -6.75 9.45 -4.43
N ARG A 304 -7.54 8.58 -3.77
CA ARG A 304 -8.21 8.87 -2.50
C ARG A 304 -7.55 8.19 -1.29
N ALA A 305 -6.41 7.58 -1.49
CA ALA A 305 -5.66 6.93 -0.42
C ALA A 305 -4.78 7.94 0.33
N PHE A 306 -4.86 7.93 1.66
CA PHE A 306 -4.13 8.89 2.50
C PHE A 306 -2.60 8.73 2.43
N GLU A 307 -2.12 7.57 2.02
CA GLU A 307 -0.70 7.27 1.82
C GLU A 307 -0.15 7.74 0.46
N LEU A 308 -0.97 8.28 -0.45
CA LEU A 308 -0.57 8.64 -1.81
C LEU A 308 0.71 9.49 -1.86
N SER A 309 0.82 10.52 -1.02
CA SER A 309 2.02 11.37 -0.99
C SER A 309 3.28 10.57 -0.62
N SER A 310 3.17 9.66 0.35
CA SER A 310 4.27 8.77 0.74
C SER A 310 4.68 7.83 -0.39
N ALA A 311 3.70 7.27 -1.11
CA ALA A 311 3.92 6.40 -2.27
C ALA A 311 4.64 7.15 -3.40
N VAL A 312 4.15 8.34 -3.78
CA VAL A 312 4.76 9.21 -4.80
C VAL A 312 6.19 9.61 -4.42
N TYR A 313 6.39 10.05 -3.17
CA TYR A 313 7.72 10.42 -2.69
C TYR A 313 8.68 9.22 -2.74
N THR A 314 8.26 8.07 -2.23
CA THR A 314 9.05 6.84 -2.24
C THR A 314 9.47 6.44 -3.66
N HIS A 315 8.52 6.43 -4.60
CA HIS A 315 8.82 6.16 -6.01
C HIS A 315 9.87 7.13 -6.56
N THR A 316 9.67 8.43 -6.34
CA THR A 316 10.59 9.46 -6.81
C THR A 316 12.01 9.25 -6.25
N GLN A 317 12.13 8.88 -4.96
CA GLN A 317 13.45 8.64 -4.36
C GLN A 317 14.11 7.37 -4.92
N LEU A 318 13.35 6.28 -5.15
CA LEU A 318 13.87 5.06 -5.79
C LEU A 318 14.40 5.35 -7.19
N VAL A 319 13.62 6.05 -8.02
CA VAL A 319 14.03 6.42 -9.39
C VAL A 319 15.30 7.29 -9.40
N LYS A 320 15.43 8.23 -8.45
CA LYS A 320 16.66 9.02 -8.28
C LYS A 320 17.91 8.18 -7.99
N GLN A 321 17.73 7.01 -7.38
CA GLN A 321 18.82 6.06 -7.12
C GLN A 321 19.02 5.05 -8.25
N GLY A 322 18.32 5.18 -9.38
CA GLY A 322 18.43 4.30 -10.55
C GLY A 322 17.73 2.94 -10.35
N ILE A 323 16.84 2.81 -9.36
CA ILE A 323 16.09 1.59 -9.13
C ILE A 323 14.97 1.46 -10.17
N ASP A 324 14.78 0.25 -10.69
CA ASP A 324 13.61 -0.10 -11.51
C ASP A 324 12.38 -0.08 -10.62
N ALA A 325 11.68 1.06 -10.62
CA ALA A 325 10.52 1.30 -9.76
C ALA A 325 9.28 1.65 -10.59
N GLU A 326 8.18 0.95 -10.31
CA GLU A 326 6.88 1.19 -10.93
C GLU A 326 5.92 1.78 -9.89
N LEU A 327 5.15 2.80 -10.29
CA LEU A 327 4.08 3.37 -9.47
C LEU A 327 2.76 3.27 -10.25
N HIS A 328 1.78 2.58 -9.67
CA HIS A 328 0.43 2.50 -10.19
C HIS A 328 -0.55 3.17 -9.23
N VAL A 329 -1.31 4.14 -9.75
CA VAL A 329 -2.27 4.92 -8.98
C VAL A 329 -3.64 4.79 -9.64
N TRP A 330 -4.60 4.16 -8.94
CA TRP A 330 -5.97 4.04 -9.44
C TRP A 330 -6.79 5.28 -9.08
N GLU A 331 -7.41 5.87 -10.10
CA GLU A 331 -8.29 7.02 -9.92
C GLU A 331 -9.46 6.68 -8.99
N GLY A 332 -9.76 7.58 -8.06
CA GLY A 332 -10.90 7.47 -7.15
C GLY A 332 -10.84 6.32 -6.14
N MET A 333 -9.81 5.46 -6.21
CA MET A 333 -9.67 4.33 -5.29
C MET A 333 -8.98 4.77 -3.99
N PHE A 334 -9.25 4.03 -2.93
CA PHE A 334 -8.86 4.30 -1.55
C PHE A 334 -7.92 3.22 -1.00
N HIS A 335 -7.50 3.36 0.24
CA HIS A 335 -6.62 2.42 0.92
C HIS A 335 -7.18 0.99 0.95
N GLY A 336 -6.41 0.00 0.47
CA GLY A 336 -6.83 -1.41 0.46
C GLY A 336 -7.94 -1.74 -0.54
N PHE A 337 -8.19 -0.91 -1.55
CA PHE A 337 -9.30 -1.06 -2.49
C PHE A 337 -9.39 -2.43 -3.15
N PHE A 338 -8.27 -3.11 -3.36
CA PHE A 338 -8.22 -4.41 -4.03
C PHE A 338 -8.72 -5.59 -3.18
N TYR A 339 -9.18 -5.35 -1.94
CA TYR A 339 -9.78 -6.41 -1.13
C TYR A 339 -11.12 -6.90 -1.67
N ASN A 340 -11.89 -6.06 -2.38
CA ASN A 340 -13.13 -6.47 -3.02
C ASN A 340 -12.87 -7.06 -4.42
N PRO A 341 -12.96 -8.41 -4.59
CA PRO A 341 -12.61 -9.05 -5.85
C PRO A 341 -13.65 -8.87 -6.97
N ASP A 342 -14.83 -8.32 -6.68
CA ASP A 342 -15.89 -8.12 -7.68
C ASP A 342 -15.76 -6.76 -8.40
N VAL A 343 -14.79 -5.93 -8.00
CA VAL A 343 -14.49 -4.64 -8.62
C VAL A 343 -13.44 -4.81 -9.72
N PRO A 344 -13.67 -4.34 -10.96
CA PRO A 344 -12.70 -4.46 -12.06
C PRO A 344 -11.32 -3.91 -11.71
N GLU A 345 -11.26 -2.75 -11.07
CA GLU A 345 -10.02 -2.08 -10.66
C GLU A 345 -9.20 -2.95 -9.68
N SER A 346 -9.85 -3.75 -8.85
CA SER A 346 -9.17 -4.72 -7.97
C SER A 346 -8.53 -5.86 -8.77
N ARG A 347 -9.22 -6.33 -9.82
CA ARG A 347 -8.70 -7.37 -10.73
C ARG A 347 -7.49 -6.88 -11.50
N GLU A 348 -7.57 -5.67 -12.04
CA GLU A 348 -6.44 -5.01 -12.70
C GLU A 348 -5.25 -4.87 -11.75
N CYS A 349 -5.49 -4.57 -10.47
CA CYS A 349 -4.43 -4.50 -9.47
C CYS A 349 -3.74 -5.86 -9.26
N TYR A 350 -4.50 -6.95 -9.17
CA TYR A 350 -3.90 -8.30 -9.09
C TYR A 350 -3.03 -8.61 -10.31
N ASP A 351 -3.50 -8.27 -11.51
CA ASP A 351 -2.75 -8.48 -12.75
C ASP A 351 -1.46 -7.67 -12.77
N VAL A 352 -1.48 -6.43 -12.30
CA VAL A 352 -0.29 -5.58 -12.18
C VAL A 352 0.73 -6.20 -11.24
N ILE A 353 0.31 -6.66 -10.05
CA ILE A 353 1.18 -7.29 -9.06
C ILE A 353 1.82 -8.57 -9.64
N LEU A 354 1.01 -9.44 -10.23
CA LEU A 354 1.47 -10.71 -10.80
C LEU A 354 2.42 -10.49 -11.98
N ASN A 355 2.07 -9.60 -12.90
CA ASN A 355 2.90 -9.27 -14.05
C ASN A 355 4.25 -8.66 -13.62
N PHE A 356 4.26 -7.85 -12.56
CA PHE A 356 5.49 -7.31 -12.01
C PHE A 356 6.42 -8.42 -11.49
N PHE A 357 5.92 -9.31 -10.65
CA PHE A 357 6.73 -10.42 -10.14
C PHE A 357 7.16 -11.38 -11.26
N ASP A 358 6.34 -11.62 -12.26
CA ASP A 358 6.71 -12.46 -13.41
C ASP A 358 7.85 -11.86 -14.23
N ARG A 359 7.92 -10.54 -14.34
CA ARG A 359 9.02 -9.86 -15.04
C ARG A 359 10.33 -9.90 -14.27
N HIS A 360 10.29 -9.89 -12.94
CA HIS A 360 11.48 -9.64 -12.12
C HIS A 360 12.01 -10.90 -11.40
N LEU A 361 11.17 -11.87 -11.05
CA LEU A 361 11.64 -13.07 -10.36
C LEU A 361 12.38 -14.04 -11.28
N GLY A 362 13.50 -14.55 -10.80
CA GLY A 362 14.32 -15.53 -11.52
C GLY A 362 15.21 -14.95 -12.62
N ARG A 363 15.15 -13.65 -12.86
CA ARG A 363 16.02 -12.98 -13.84
C ARG A 363 17.36 -12.59 -13.22
N HIS A 364 18.41 -12.56 -14.04
CA HIS A 364 19.67 -11.92 -13.63
C HIS A 364 19.46 -10.41 -13.70
N ALA A 365 19.93 -9.67 -12.68
CA ALA A 365 20.07 -8.23 -12.82
C ALA A 365 20.79 -7.94 -14.14
N ARG A 366 20.23 -7.09 -14.98
CA ARG A 366 20.95 -6.60 -16.15
C ARG A 366 22.16 -5.82 -15.62
N SER A 367 23.34 -6.32 -15.94
CA SER A 367 24.63 -5.67 -15.67
C SER A 367 24.74 -4.33 -16.37
#